data_d90d0f3f9172d1b7bd544b211a92cae0
#
_entry.id   d90d0f3f9172d1b7bd544b211a92cae0
#
_cell.length_a   1.000
_cell.length_b   1.000
_cell.length_c   1.000
_cell.angle_alpha   90.00
_cell.angle_beta   90.00
_cell.angle_gamma   90.00
#
_symmetry.space_group_name_H-M   'P 1'
#
loop_
_entity.id
_entity.type
_entity.pdbx_description
1 polymer ?
#
loop_
_entity_poly.entity_id
_entity_poly.type
_entity_poly.pdbx_seq_one_letter_code
_entity_poly.pdbx_strand_id
1 'polypeptide(L)'
;MIRVLAAEDDPLAQRAIRGYLAPVPDIEVLDITGDGAKALALVESIQPDVLITDLHMPHLNGLELLKAVFALPDPPRALCFTALGDESSMRAALSAGASGFLLKVDPPALLVQAIRSAYEGDALVSPKLTAQVLRGITTVGARPKHLNDADVELLGLVGQGLNNGDIGDALHLAPSTVKTYVSRLLRKTDSRSRAQSA
;
A
#
# COMPACT_ATOMS: atom_id res chain seq x y z
N MET A 1 10.10 1.90 16.82
CA MET A 1 10.41 0.66 16.06
C MET A 1 9.09 0.18 15.50
N ILE A 2 8.99 0.01 14.19
CA ILE A 2 7.76 -0.41 13.50
C ILE A 2 7.67 -1.93 13.54
N ARG A 3 6.60 -2.46 14.12
CA ARG A 3 6.39 -3.90 14.32
C ARG A 3 5.64 -4.47 13.11
N VAL A 4 6.26 -5.37 12.38
CA VAL A 4 5.77 -5.92 11.12
C VAL A 4 5.45 -7.39 11.25
N LEU A 5 4.25 -7.79 10.81
CA LEU A 5 3.86 -9.18 10.55
C LEU A 5 3.77 -9.38 9.05
N ALA A 6 4.21 -10.52 8.52
CA ALA A 6 4.03 -10.85 7.11
C ALA A 6 3.24 -12.15 6.93
N ALA A 7 2.32 -12.14 5.96
CA ALA A 7 1.60 -13.30 5.46
C ALA A 7 2.07 -13.59 4.03
N GLU A 8 2.80 -14.69 3.83
CA GLU A 8 3.49 -15.05 2.60
C GLU A 8 3.72 -16.55 2.56
N ASP A 9 3.24 -17.25 1.57
CA ASP A 9 3.34 -18.71 1.50
C ASP A 9 4.60 -19.21 0.75
N ASP A 10 5.20 -18.39 -0.11
CA ASP A 10 6.44 -18.76 -0.80
C ASP A 10 7.66 -18.63 0.13
N PRO A 11 8.38 -19.74 0.44
CA PRO A 11 9.56 -19.69 1.30
C PRO A 11 10.70 -18.80 0.77
N LEU A 12 10.81 -18.60 -0.54
CA LEU A 12 11.82 -17.71 -1.12
C LEU A 12 11.44 -16.25 -0.85
N ALA A 13 10.18 -15.90 -1.02
CA ALA A 13 9.68 -14.56 -0.73
C ALA A 13 9.77 -14.26 0.78
N GLN A 14 9.49 -15.22 1.67
CA GLN A 14 9.69 -15.08 3.11
C GLN A 14 11.15 -14.74 3.45
N ARG A 15 12.11 -15.47 2.85
CA ARG A 15 13.55 -15.19 3.03
C ARG A 15 13.94 -13.81 2.50
N ALA A 16 13.38 -13.42 1.36
CA ALA A 16 13.62 -12.11 0.78
C ALA A 16 13.11 -11.00 1.69
N ILE A 17 11.89 -11.08 2.20
CA ILE A 17 11.33 -10.12 3.16
C ILE A 17 12.23 -10.00 4.40
N ARG A 18 12.64 -11.13 5.01
CA ARG A 18 13.56 -11.11 6.16
C ARG A 18 14.89 -10.45 5.79
N GLY A 19 15.47 -10.79 4.63
CA GLY A 19 16.74 -10.22 4.18
C GLY A 19 16.67 -8.72 3.89
N TYR A 20 15.55 -8.23 3.36
CA TYR A 20 15.35 -6.81 3.07
C TYR A 20 15.17 -5.98 4.34
N LEU A 21 14.49 -6.53 5.34
CA LEU A 21 14.14 -5.80 6.56
C LEU A 21 15.18 -5.96 7.68
N ALA A 22 15.96 -7.05 7.71
CA ALA A 22 16.98 -7.28 8.73
C ALA A 22 18.00 -6.14 8.93
N PRO A 23 18.51 -5.45 7.87
CA PRO A 23 19.45 -4.35 8.06
C PRO A 23 18.79 -3.01 8.44
N VAL A 24 17.46 -2.95 8.57
CA VAL A 24 16.69 -1.71 8.78
C VAL A 24 16.41 -1.53 10.28
N PRO A 25 17.11 -0.62 10.98
CA PRO A 25 17.13 -0.59 12.45
C PRO A 25 15.81 -0.15 13.11
N ASP A 26 14.93 0.50 12.37
CA ASP A 26 13.63 1.01 12.85
C ASP A 26 12.46 0.08 12.54
N ILE A 27 12.70 -1.10 11.92
CA ILE A 27 11.68 -2.09 11.58
C ILE A 27 12.01 -3.42 12.28
N GLU A 28 11.02 -4.01 12.94
CA GLU A 28 11.09 -5.32 13.57
C GLU A 28 10.10 -6.28 12.90
N VAL A 29 10.60 -7.38 12.34
CA VAL A 29 9.76 -8.45 11.80
C VAL A 29 9.40 -9.40 12.93
N LEU A 30 8.15 -9.35 13.38
CA LEU A 30 7.64 -10.17 14.50
C LEU A 30 7.51 -11.64 14.10
N ASP A 31 6.87 -11.90 12.97
CA ASP A 31 6.75 -13.25 12.38
C ASP A 31 6.48 -13.16 10.88
N ILE A 32 6.71 -14.28 10.18
CA ILE A 32 6.28 -14.49 8.77
C ILE A 32 5.60 -15.86 8.73
N THR A 33 4.33 -15.88 8.28
CA THR A 33 3.54 -17.10 8.18
C THR A 33 3.01 -17.30 6.76
N GLY A 34 2.97 -18.57 6.31
CA GLY A 34 2.40 -18.95 5.00
C GLY A 34 0.89 -19.21 5.02
N ASP A 35 0.21 -18.95 6.11
CA ASP A 35 -1.21 -19.25 6.30
C ASP A 35 -1.96 -17.99 6.73
N GLY A 36 -2.96 -17.58 5.91
CA GLY A 36 -3.74 -16.39 6.17
C GLY A 36 -4.58 -16.47 7.45
N ALA A 37 -5.08 -17.66 7.81
CA ALA A 37 -5.84 -17.83 9.06
C ALA A 37 -4.94 -17.69 10.28
N LYS A 38 -3.71 -18.24 10.20
CA LYS A 38 -2.69 -18.04 11.24
C LYS A 38 -2.28 -16.57 11.32
N ALA A 39 -2.13 -15.88 10.17
CA ALA A 39 -1.82 -14.47 10.14
C ALA A 39 -2.89 -13.64 10.85
N LEU A 40 -4.18 -13.92 10.63
CA LEU A 40 -5.28 -13.25 11.32
C LEU A 40 -5.20 -13.44 12.84
N ALA A 41 -5.00 -14.68 13.32
CA ALA A 41 -4.85 -14.96 14.73
C ALA A 41 -3.61 -14.27 15.35
N LEU A 42 -2.52 -14.15 14.58
CA LEU A 42 -1.34 -13.40 15.00
C LEU A 42 -1.63 -11.89 15.07
N VAL A 43 -2.35 -11.32 14.12
CA VAL A 43 -2.76 -9.90 14.18
C VAL A 43 -3.49 -9.60 15.48
N GLU A 44 -4.45 -10.44 15.86
CA GLU A 44 -5.22 -10.26 17.10
C GLU A 44 -4.34 -10.40 18.37
N SER A 45 -3.40 -11.35 18.37
CA SER A 45 -2.62 -11.67 19.58
C SER A 45 -1.41 -10.78 19.80
N ILE A 46 -0.68 -10.41 18.73
CA ILE A 46 0.57 -9.63 18.84
C ILE A 46 0.42 -8.17 18.42
N GLN A 47 -0.72 -7.80 17.82
CA GLN A 47 -1.06 -6.42 17.42
C GLN A 47 0.11 -5.71 16.71
N PRO A 48 0.46 -6.12 15.47
CA PRO A 48 1.52 -5.46 14.71
C PRO A 48 1.07 -4.05 14.29
N ASP A 49 2.03 -3.18 14.01
CA ASP A 49 1.74 -1.86 13.43
C ASP A 49 1.40 -1.97 11.95
N VAL A 50 2.09 -2.88 11.25
CA VAL A 50 1.94 -3.08 9.80
C VAL A 50 1.84 -4.58 9.49
N LEU A 51 0.81 -4.94 8.71
CA LEU A 51 0.67 -6.25 8.08
C LEU A 51 1.12 -6.16 6.63
N ILE A 52 2.05 -7.02 6.22
CA ILE A 52 2.37 -7.27 4.81
C ILE A 52 1.64 -8.55 4.40
N THR A 53 0.94 -8.58 3.27
CA THR A 53 0.28 -9.80 2.80
C THR A 53 0.48 -10.02 1.30
N ASP A 54 0.81 -11.26 0.91
CA ASP A 54 0.58 -11.67 -0.48
C ASP A 54 -0.93 -11.82 -0.71
N LEU A 55 -1.36 -11.62 -1.94
CA LEU A 55 -2.75 -11.85 -2.36
C LEU A 55 -3.04 -13.32 -2.63
N HIS A 56 -2.04 -14.08 -3.11
CA HIS A 56 -2.21 -15.44 -3.58
C HIS A 56 -1.64 -16.44 -2.56
N MET A 57 -2.42 -16.73 -1.53
CA MET A 57 -2.08 -17.73 -0.52
C MET A 57 -3.16 -18.82 -0.47
N PRO A 58 -2.81 -20.06 -0.08
CA PRO A 58 -3.78 -21.13 0.09
C PRO A 58 -4.72 -20.85 1.29
N HIS A 59 -5.89 -21.48 1.28
CA HIS A 59 -6.93 -21.41 2.31
C HIS A 59 -7.56 -20.03 2.44
N LEU A 60 -6.99 -19.14 3.22
CA LEU A 60 -7.42 -17.75 3.35
C LEU A 60 -6.47 -16.87 2.52
N ASN A 61 -6.93 -16.41 1.36
CA ASN A 61 -6.13 -15.55 0.49
C ASN A 61 -5.96 -14.13 1.08
N GLY A 62 -4.99 -13.36 0.53
CA GLY A 62 -4.67 -12.04 1.09
C GLY A 62 -5.81 -11.03 1.05
N LEU A 63 -6.70 -11.10 0.06
CA LEU A 63 -7.86 -10.21 0.00
C LEU A 63 -8.90 -10.55 1.09
N GLU A 64 -9.11 -11.83 1.34
CA GLU A 64 -9.97 -12.30 2.43
C GLU A 64 -9.37 -11.96 3.79
N LEU A 65 -8.04 -12.14 3.93
CA LEU A 65 -7.30 -11.73 5.13
C LEU A 65 -7.46 -10.22 5.39
N LEU A 66 -7.29 -9.37 4.38
CA LEU A 66 -7.49 -7.91 4.52
C LEU A 66 -8.89 -7.57 5.01
N LYS A 67 -9.92 -8.18 4.42
CA LYS A 67 -11.32 -7.95 4.84
C LYS A 67 -11.55 -8.37 6.30
N ALA A 68 -10.99 -9.50 6.72
CA ALA A 68 -11.10 -9.98 8.09
C ALA A 68 -10.36 -9.07 9.08
N VAL A 69 -9.13 -8.65 8.74
CA VAL A 69 -8.33 -7.74 9.56
C VAL A 69 -9.00 -6.38 9.71
N PHE A 70 -9.54 -5.80 8.63
CA PHE A 70 -10.21 -4.49 8.71
C PHE A 70 -11.61 -4.55 9.35
N ALA A 71 -12.13 -5.73 9.67
CA ALA A 71 -13.30 -5.89 10.52
C ALA A 71 -12.97 -5.86 12.03
N LEU A 72 -11.69 -5.90 12.41
CA LEU A 72 -11.24 -5.78 13.80
C LEU A 72 -11.44 -4.36 14.32
N PRO A 73 -11.61 -4.17 15.64
CA PRO A 73 -11.79 -2.83 16.25
C PRO A 73 -10.61 -1.88 16.02
N ASP A 74 -9.39 -2.40 16.06
CA ASP A 74 -8.14 -1.64 15.88
C ASP A 74 -7.21 -2.38 14.89
N PRO A 75 -7.49 -2.27 13.58
CA PRO A 75 -6.72 -2.98 12.59
C PRO A 75 -5.35 -2.33 12.35
N PRO A 76 -4.28 -3.13 12.12
CA PRO A 76 -2.99 -2.61 11.68
C PRO A 76 -3.11 -1.95 10.30
N ARG A 77 -2.11 -1.17 9.93
CA ARG A 77 -1.94 -0.77 8.53
C ARG A 77 -1.60 -2.01 7.69
N ALA A 78 -2.09 -2.09 6.47
CA ALA A 78 -1.85 -3.26 5.65
C ALA A 78 -1.27 -2.90 4.28
N LEU A 79 -0.27 -3.67 3.84
CA LEU A 79 0.39 -3.56 2.55
C LEU A 79 0.22 -4.87 1.78
N CYS A 80 -0.20 -4.79 0.53
CA CYS A 80 -0.11 -5.91 -0.39
C CYS A 80 1.28 -5.98 -1.00
N PHE A 81 1.89 -7.16 -1.02
CA PHE A 81 3.19 -7.43 -1.62
C PHE A 81 3.11 -8.72 -2.42
N THR A 82 2.88 -8.61 -3.74
CA THR A 82 2.52 -9.76 -4.58
C THR A 82 3.41 -9.90 -5.82
N ALA A 83 3.56 -11.13 -6.30
CA ALA A 83 4.29 -11.41 -7.54
C ALA A 83 3.53 -10.94 -8.78
N LEU A 84 2.20 -11.07 -8.75
CA LEU A 84 1.30 -10.71 -9.84
C LEU A 84 0.32 -9.64 -9.34
N GLY A 85 0.36 -8.48 -9.97
CA GLY A 85 -0.58 -7.41 -9.72
C GLY A 85 -1.13 -6.88 -11.04
N ASP A 86 -2.43 -6.96 -11.20
CA ASP A 86 -3.17 -6.24 -12.22
C ASP A 86 -4.01 -5.12 -11.58
N GLU A 87 -4.61 -4.28 -12.42
CA GLU A 87 -5.45 -3.18 -11.95
C GLU A 87 -6.62 -3.68 -11.08
N SER A 88 -7.21 -4.83 -11.42
CA SER A 88 -8.37 -5.36 -10.69
C SER A 88 -8.00 -5.83 -9.28
N SER A 89 -6.90 -6.54 -9.13
CA SER A 89 -6.37 -7.01 -7.85
C SER A 89 -5.95 -5.85 -6.96
N MET A 90 -5.26 -4.86 -7.54
CA MET A 90 -4.90 -3.63 -6.84
C MET A 90 -6.14 -2.89 -6.35
N ARG A 91 -7.12 -2.66 -7.23
CA ARG A 91 -8.37 -1.98 -6.88
C ARG A 91 -9.13 -2.73 -5.77
N ALA A 92 -9.19 -4.05 -5.83
CA ALA A 92 -9.84 -4.87 -4.81
C ALA A 92 -9.15 -4.74 -3.44
N ALA A 93 -7.80 -4.80 -3.41
CA ALA A 93 -7.02 -4.67 -2.19
C ALA A 93 -7.17 -3.27 -1.56
N LEU A 94 -7.07 -2.22 -2.36
CA LEU A 94 -7.24 -0.84 -1.90
C LEU A 94 -8.67 -0.57 -1.41
N SER A 95 -9.68 -1.12 -2.09
CA SER A 95 -11.09 -1.03 -1.66
C SER A 95 -11.33 -1.81 -0.36
N ALA A 96 -10.57 -2.87 -0.10
CA ALA A 96 -10.60 -3.58 1.18
C ALA A 96 -9.90 -2.82 2.32
N GLY A 97 -9.19 -1.72 2.03
CA GLY A 97 -8.57 -0.85 3.03
C GLY A 97 -7.03 -0.91 3.06
N ALA A 98 -6.38 -1.64 2.15
CA ALA A 98 -4.93 -1.66 2.09
C ALA A 98 -4.34 -0.24 1.96
N SER A 99 -3.28 0.04 2.73
CA SER A 99 -2.56 1.31 2.69
C SER A 99 -1.56 1.38 1.55
N GLY A 100 -1.27 0.25 0.88
CA GLY A 100 -0.35 0.24 -0.25
C GLY A 100 -0.39 -1.07 -1.02
N PHE A 101 0.20 -1.03 -2.22
CA PHE A 101 0.25 -2.18 -3.11
C PHE A 101 1.58 -2.20 -3.85
N LEU A 102 2.38 -3.23 -3.60
CA LEU A 102 3.73 -3.40 -4.13
C LEU A 102 3.84 -4.69 -4.92
N LEU A 103 4.73 -4.71 -5.88
CA LEU A 103 5.13 -5.90 -6.60
C LEU A 103 6.41 -6.50 -6.01
N LYS A 104 6.52 -7.84 -5.94
CA LYS A 104 7.74 -8.53 -5.48
C LYS A 104 8.97 -8.26 -6.38
N VAL A 105 8.75 -7.74 -7.60
CA VAL A 105 9.78 -7.30 -8.54
C VAL A 105 10.21 -5.83 -8.33
N ASP A 106 9.57 -5.11 -7.44
CA ASP A 106 9.99 -3.75 -7.09
C ASP A 106 11.29 -3.78 -6.25
N PRO A 107 12.08 -2.70 -6.26
CA PRO A 107 13.30 -2.64 -5.45
C PRO A 107 13.01 -2.83 -3.95
N PRO A 108 13.88 -3.55 -3.20
CA PRO A 108 13.69 -3.76 -1.75
C PRO A 108 13.52 -2.46 -0.95
N ALA A 109 14.19 -1.38 -1.35
CA ALA A 109 14.05 -0.08 -0.72
C ALA A 109 12.62 0.46 -0.77
N LEU A 110 11.84 0.10 -1.79
CA LEU A 110 10.45 0.50 -1.91
C LEU A 110 9.56 -0.18 -0.85
N LEU A 111 9.84 -1.44 -0.50
CA LEU A 111 9.14 -2.14 0.59
C LEU A 111 9.39 -1.44 1.93
N VAL A 112 10.65 -1.09 2.22
CA VAL A 112 11.02 -0.34 3.43
C VAL A 112 10.28 1.00 3.49
N GLN A 113 10.29 1.74 2.39
CA GLN A 113 9.58 3.02 2.29
C GLN A 113 8.07 2.85 2.50
N ALA A 114 7.47 1.83 1.89
CA ALA A 114 6.03 1.56 2.02
C ALA A 114 5.62 1.23 3.46
N ILE A 115 6.45 0.46 4.19
CA ILE A 115 6.20 0.16 5.61
C ILE A 115 6.18 1.46 6.43
N ARG A 116 7.17 2.35 6.22
CA ARG A 116 7.23 3.64 6.92
C ARG A 116 6.05 4.54 6.58
N SER A 117 5.74 4.67 5.28
CA SER A 117 4.59 5.45 4.82
C SER A 117 3.28 4.93 5.39
N ALA A 118 3.07 3.60 5.38
CA ALA A 118 1.86 3.00 5.95
C ALA A 118 1.75 3.28 7.45
N TYR A 119 2.85 3.14 8.21
CA TYR A 119 2.89 3.45 9.64
C TYR A 119 2.52 4.92 9.92
N GLU A 120 2.99 5.85 9.12
CA GLU A 120 2.67 7.28 9.20
C GLU A 120 1.25 7.63 8.73
N GLY A 121 0.53 6.65 8.15
CA GLY A 121 -0.83 6.83 7.62
C GLY A 121 -0.88 7.32 6.18
N ASP A 122 0.27 7.33 5.51
CA ASP A 122 0.40 7.56 4.08
C ASP A 122 0.26 6.24 3.30
N ALA A 123 0.09 6.33 1.98
CA ALA A 123 0.01 5.16 1.12
C ALA A 123 1.10 5.19 0.06
N LEU A 124 1.55 3.99 -0.35
CA LEU A 124 2.51 3.84 -1.43
C LEU A 124 2.08 2.71 -2.37
N VAL A 125 2.02 3.03 -3.65
CA VAL A 125 1.70 2.07 -4.72
C VAL A 125 2.92 1.89 -5.62
N SER A 126 3.13 0.66 -6.11
CA SER A 126 4.19 0.35 -7.08
C SER A 126 4.15 1.32 -8.27
N PRO A 127 5.27 2.00 -8.60
CA PRO A 127 5.33 2.90 -9.75
C PRO A 127 4.95 2.22 -11.07
N LYS A 128 5.23 0.93 -11.20
CA LYS A 128 4.87 0.15 -12.40
C LYS A 128 3.35 0.05 -12.57
N LEU A 129 2.63 -0.22 -11.49
CA LEU A 129 1.17 -0.32 -11.51
C LEU A 129 0.54 1.05 -11.72
N THR A 130 1.03 2.07 -11.06
CA THR A 130 0.57 3.44 -11.25
C THR A 130 0.71 3.88 -12.70
N ALA A 131 1.86 3.58 -13.34
CA ALA A 131 2.07 3.88 -14.75
C ALA A 131 1.11 3.11 -15.67
N GLN A 132 0.65 1.91 -15.31
CA GLN A 132 -0.36 1.16 -16.06
C GLN A 132 -1.74 1.82 -15.95
N VAL A 133 -2.15 2.18 -14.74
CA VAL A 133 -3.43 2.87 -14.49
C VAL A 133 -3.48 4.21 -15.24
N LEU A 134 -2.42 5.01 -15.15
CA LEU A 134 -2.34 6.30 -15.86
C LEU A 134 -2.41 6.12 -17.37
N ARG A 135 -1.75 5.10 -17.94
CA ARG A 135 -1.89 4.77 -19.37
C ARG A 135 -3.32 4.36 -19.72
N GLY A 136 -3.99 3.58 -18.89
CA GLY A 136 -5.40 3.21 -19.05
C GLY A 136 -6.32 4.44 -19.10
N ILE A 137 -6.10 5.41 -18.21
CA ILE A 137 -6.85 6.65 -18.17
C ILE A 137 -6.61 7.50 -19.44
N THR A 138 -5.38 7.55 -19.93
CA THR A 138 -5.03 8.33 -21.14
C THR A 138 -5.51 7.69 -22.43
N THR A 139 -5.64 6.35 -22.49
CA THR A 139 -6.14 5.63 -23.66
C THR A 139 -7.68 5.65 -23.78
N VAL A 140 -8.40 5.83 -22.66
CA VAL A 140 -9.89 5.91 -22.68
C VAL A 140 -10.40 7.32 -22.99
N GLY A 141 -9.54 8.32 -23.16
CA GLY A 141 -9.89 9.63 -23.71
C GLY A 141 -10.88 10.48 -22.90
N ALA A 142 -11.20 10.08 -21.68
CA ALA A 142 -12.09 10.85 -20.81
C ALA A 142 -11.47 11.07 -19.44
N ARG A 143 -10.82 12.24 -19.29
CA ARG A 143 -10.53 12.81 -17.98
C ARG A 143 -11.81 12.76 -17.13
N PRO A 144 -11.79 12.18 -15.93
CA PRO A 144 -12.96 12.20 -15.06
C PRO A 144 -13.43 13.63 -14.87
N LYS A 145 -14.68 13.94 -15.23
CA LYS A 145 -15.23 15.31 -15.28
C LYS A 145 -15.13 16.09 -13.95
N HIS A 146 -14.82 15.39 -12.87
CA HIS A 146 -14.71 15.93 -11.51
C HIS A 146 -13.28 16.24 -11.06
N LEU A 147 -12.23 15.91 -11.88
CA LEU A 147 -10.83 16.23 -11.59
C LEU A 147 -10.37 17.43 -12.41
N ASN A 148 -9.76 18.43 -11.75
CA ASN A 148 -9.10 19.55 -12.41
C ASN A 148 -7.61 19.26 -12.70
N ASP A 149 -6.89 20.18 -13.37
CA ASP A 149 -5.48 19.99 -13.74
C ASP A 149 -4.59 19.75 -12.52
N ALA A 150 -4.80 20.49 -11.44
CA ALA A 150 -4.06 20.34 -10.21
C ALA A 150 -4.35 18.98 -9.52
N ASP A 151 -5.58 18.46 -9.62
CA ASP A 151 -5.93 17.13 -9.11
C ASP A 151 -5.18 16.03 -9.90
N VAL A 152 -5.04 16.19 -11.22
CA VAL A 152 -4.32 15.24 -12.10
C VAL A 152 -2.81 15.28 -11.83
N GLU A 153 -2.24 16.48 -11.68
CA GLU A 153 -0.83 16.67 -11.34
C GLU A 153 -0.50 16.04 -9.99
N LEU A 154 -1.31 16.31 -8.98
CA LEU A 154 -1.17 15.71 -7.65
C LEU A 154 -1.31 14.19 -7.71
N LEU A 155 -2.26 13.66 -8.49
CA LEU A 155 -2.44 12.23 -8.70
C LEU A 155 -1.19 11.60 -9.31
N GLY A 156 -0.57 12.28 -10.30
CA GLY A 156 0.68 11.83 -10.93
C GLY A 156 1.85 11.73 -9.94
N LEU A 157 2.00 12.71 -9.03
CA LEU A 157 3.05 12.72 -8.01
C LEU A 157 2.80 11.64 -6.93
N VAL A 158 1.55 11.47 -6.51
CA VAL A 158 1.14 10.36 -5.63
C VAL A 158 1.47 9.01 -6.27
N GLY A 159 1.19 8.87 -7.56
CA GLY A 159 1.45 7.66 -8.32
C GLY A 159 2.93 7.36 -8.55
N GLN A 160 3.80 8.35 -8.43
CA GLN A 160 5.26 8.17 -8.42
C GLN A 160 5.80 7.69 -7.07
N GLY A 161 4.92 7.53 -6.06
CA GLY A 161 5.30 7.06 -4.73
C GLY A 161 5.96 8.14 -3.87
N LEU A 162 5.84 9.43 -4.23
CA LEU A 162 6.38 10.54 -3.46
C LEU A 162 5.59 10.71 -2.15
N ASN A 163 6.29 10.98 -1.05
CA ASN A 163 5.66 11.33 0.21
C ASN A 163 5.16 12.79 0.21
N ASN A 164 4.41 13.21 1.24
CA ASN A 164 3.84 14.57 1.29
C ASN A 164 4.90 15.68 1.36
N GLY A 165 6.10 15.40 1.86
CA GLY A 165 7.24 16.31 1.84
C GLY A 165 7.76 16.51 0.43
N ASP A 166 8.08 15.43 -0.27
CA ASP A 166 8.60 15.45 -1.65
C ASP A 166 7.59 16.11 -2.61
N ILE A 167 6.29 15.82 -2.43
CA ILE A 167 5.21 16.49 -3.21
C ILE A 167 5.15 17.98 -2.87
N GLY A 168 5.32 18.35 -1.60
CA GLY A 168 5.37 19.73 -1.18
C GLY A 168 6.50 20.51 -1.83
N ASP A 169 7.67 19.91 -1.90
CA ASP A 169 8.84 20.50 -2.57
C ASP A 169 8.58 20.67 -4.08
N ALA A 170 8.01 19.63 -4.74
CA ALA A 170 7.71 19.67 -6.16
C ALA A 170 6.65 20.72 -6.54
N LEU A 171 5.65 20.92 -5.68
CA LEU A 171 4.54 21.84 -5.91
C LEU A 171 4.70 23.21 -5.20
N HIS A 172 5.81 23.43 -4.50
CA HIS A 172 6.05 24.61 -3.67
C HIS A 172 4.98 24.82 -2.59
N LEU A 173 4.52 23.73 -1.95
CA LEU A 173 3.48 23.72 -0.93
C LEU A 173 4.02 23.17 0.40
N ALA A 174 3.46 23.65 1.50
CA ALA A 174 3.75 23.04 2.80
C ALA A 174 3.21 21.59 2.85
N PRO A 175 3.91 20.63 3.50
CA PRO A 175 3.46 19.24 3.61
C PRO A 175 2.06 19.06 4.19
N SER A 176 1.67 19.93 5.14
CA SER A 176 0.31 19.98 5.70
C SER A 176 -0.76 20.36 4.67
N THR A 177 -0.40 21.23 3.71
CA THR A 177 -1.28 21.61 2.60
C THR A 177 -1.44 20.45 1.61
N VAL A 178 -0.33 19.75 1.30
CA VAL A 178 -0.35 18.55 0.47
C VAL A 178 -1.24 17.48 1.10
N LYS A 179 -1.11 17.21 2.40
CA LYS A 179 -1.97 16.27 3.15
C LYS A 179 -3.46 16.61 2.97
N THR A 180 -3.80 17.89 3.06
CA THR A 180 -5.19 18.37 2.87
C THR A 180 -5.67 18.14 1.44
N TYR A 181 -4.81 18.40 0.45
CA TYR A 181 -5.15 18.22 -0.96
C TYR A 181 -5.30 16.75 -1.33
N VAL A 182 -4.41 15.89 -0.84
CA VAL A 182 -4.52 14.43 -0.99
C VAL A 182 -5.81 13.92 -0.36
N SER A 183 -6.15 14.33 0.85
CA SER A 183 -7.41 13.95 1.51
C SER A 183 -8.66 14.41 0.74
N ARG A 184 -8.59 15.58 0.09
CA ARG A 184 -9.67 16.06 -0.79
C ARG A 184 -9.76 15.25 -2.08
N LEU A 185 -8.61 14.90 -2.67
CA LEU A 185 -8.51 14.07 -3.86
C LEU A 185 -9.10 12.66 -3.61
N LEU A 186 -8.76 12.05 -2.48
CA LEU A 186 -9.33 10.77 -2.03
C LEU A 186 -10.86 10.80 -1.98
N ARG A 187 -11.43 11.87 -1.43
CA ARG A 187 -12.91 12.05 -1.40
C ARG A 187 -13.51 12.25 -2.79
N LYS A 188 -12.83 12.98 -3.68
CA LYS A 188 -13.28 13.21 -5.05
C LYS A 188 -13.28 11.93 -5.89
N THR A 189 -12.35 11.02 -5.63
CA THR A 189 -12.20 9.75 -6.34
C THR A 189 -12.96 8.60 -5.67
N ASP A 190 -13.74 8.89 -4.61
CA ASP A 190 -14.42 7.91 -3.75
C ASP A 190 -13.44 6.88 -3.17
N SER A 191 -12.20 7.30 -2.94
CA SER A 191 -11.10 6.48 -2.46
C SER A 191 -10.92 6.67 -0.95
N ARG A 192 -10.75 5.58 -0.21
CA ARG A 192 -10.58 5.63 1.25
C ARG A 192 -9.15 5.88 1.69
N SER A 193 -8.18 5.71 0.80
CA SER A 193 -6.77 5.92 1.08
C SER A 193 -6.05 6.58 -0.11
N ARG A 194 -4.85 7.10 0.12
CA ARG A 194 -3.97 7.67 -0.91
C ARG A 194 -3.71 6.69 -2.07
N ALA A 195 -3.61 5.39 -1.77
CA ALA A 195 -3.40 4.35 -2.75
C ALA A 195 -4.60 4.16 -3.71
N GLN A 196 -5.82 4.55 -3.31
CA GLN A 196 -7.02 4.46 -4.15
C GLN A 196 -7.17 5.62 -5.13
N SER A 197 -6.43 6.71 -4.97
CA SER A 197 -6.49 7.88 -5.86
C SER A 197 -5.35 7.93 -6.88
N ALA A 198 -4.34 7.06 -6.75
CA ALA A 198 -3.24 6.90 -7.69
C ALA A 198 -3.48 5.70 -8.60
#